data_6d53cab5c84d3d895a66fc687e4f7070
#
_entry.id   6d53cab5c84d3d895a66fc687e4f7070
#
_cell.length_a   1.000
_cell.length_b   1.000
_cell.length_c   1.000
_cell.angle_alpha   90.00
_cell.angle_beta   90.00
_cell.angle_gamma   90.00
#
_symmetry.space_group_name_H-M   'P 1'
#
loop_
_entity.id
_entity.type
_entity.pdbx_description
1 polymer ?
#
loop_
_entity_poly.entity_id
_entity_poly.type
_entity_poly.pdbx_seq_one_letter_code
_entity_poly.pdbx_strand_id
1 'polypeptide(L)'
;MKPDRLTKDMGDHFTDLLHTLIVDTADTCEHGGMNAADTMSILVSVLMTETVRGAIAMQLSEDDYADFARAAHQRCRRMMAAEKRR
;
A
#
# COMPACT_ATOMS: atom_id res chain seq x y z
N MET A 1 22.07 -5.72 -4.57
CA MET A 1 21.61 -6.91 -5.34
C MET A 1 20.39 -6.52 -6.16
N LYS A 2 20.45 -6.78 -7.44
CA LYS A 2 19.27 -6.54 -8.29
C LYS A 2 18.23 -7.62 -8.04
N PRO A 3 16.96 -7.26 -7.84
CA PRO A 3 15.91 -8.28 -7.80
C PRO A 3 15.89 -9.02 -9.13
N ASP A 4 15.69 -10.31 -9.08
CA ASP A 4 15.59 -11.08 -10.32
C ASP A 4 14.24 -10.80 -10.99
N ARG A 5 14.09 -11.28 -12.23
CA ARG A 5 12.90 -11.06 -13.03
C ARG A 5 11.63 -11.57 -12.34
N LEU A 6 11.74 -12.74 -11.69
CA LEU A 6 10.60 -13.32 -11.00
C LEU A 6 10.12 -12.43 -9.85
N THR A 7 11.05 -11.90 -9.05
CA THR A 7 10.73 -11.00 -7.94
C THR A 7 10.02 -9.75 -8.44
N LYS A 8 10.52 -9.17 -9.53
CA LYS A 8 9.89 -7.99 -10.13
C LYS A 8 8.49 -8.31 -10.64
N ASP A 9 8.34 -9.42 -11.38
CA ASP A 9 7.05 -9.80 -11.94
C ASP A 9 6.03 -10.09 -10.84
N MET A 10 6.44 -10.73 -9.75
CA MET A 10 5.57 -10.98 -8.60
C MET A 10 5.18 -9.69 -7.91
N GLY A 11 6.11 -8.74 -7.79
CA GLY A 11 5.82 -7.42 -7.23
C GLY A 11 4.78 -6.67 -8.05
N ASP A 12 4.95 -6.65 -9.37
CA ASP A 12 4.01 -6.00 -10.28
C ASP A 12 2.62 -6.65 -10.20
N HIS A 13 2.57 -7.98 -10.20
CA HIS A 13 1.32 -8.73 -10.08
C HIS A 13 0.60 -8.43 -8.77
N PHE A 14 1.34 -8.43 -7.67
CA PHE A 14 0.79 -8.12 -6.35
C PHE A 14 0.25 -6.69 -6.30
N THR A 15 0.97 -5.74 -6.90
CA THR A 15 0.54 -4.34 -6.97
C THR A 15 -0.79 -4.23 -7.71
N ASP A 16 -0.94 -4.91 -8.84
CA ASP A 16 -2.18 -4.89 -9.62
C ASP A 16 -3.36 -5.48 -8.84
N LEU A 17 -3.14 -6.62 -8.17
CA LEU A 17 -4.16 -7.26 -7.35
C LEU A 17 -4.60 -6.34 -6.21
N LEU A 18 -3.65 -5.73 -5.52
CA LEU A 18 -3.93 -4.86 -4.40
C LEU A 18 -4.66 -3.60 -4.85
N HIS A 19 -4.24 -3.01 -5.97
CA HIS A 19 -4.91 -1.84 -6.54
C HIS A 19 -6.38 -2.15 -6.88
N THR A 20 -6.63 -3.28 -7.54
CA THR A 20 -7.99 -3.71 -7.86
C THR A 20 -8.83 -3.89 -6.60
N LEU A 21 -8.27 -4.54 -5.58
CA LEU A 21 -8.96 -4.74 -4.31
C LEU A 21 -9.33 -3.42 -3.63
N ILE A 22 -8.41 -2.46 -3.63
CA ILE A 22 -8.64 -1.15 -3.03
C ILE A 22 -9.76 -0.42 -3.77
N VAL A 23 -9.72 -0.40 -5.10
CA VAL A 23 -10.74 0.28 -5.91
C VAL A 23 -12.11 -0.38 -5.71
N ASP A 24 -12.19 -1.70 -5.77
CA ASP A 24 -13.46 -2.43 -5.61
C ASP A 24 -14.04 -2.22 -4.21
N THR A 25 -13.19 -2.21 -3.18
CA THR A 25 -13.63 -1.99 -1.81
C THR A 25 -14.14 -0.55 -1.64
N ALA A 26 -13.44 0.42 -2.21
CA ALA A 26 -13.85 1.83 -2.16
C ALA A 26 -15.20 2.02 -2.84
N ASP A 27 -15.40 1.40 -4.01
CA ASP A 27 -16.68 1.46 -4.73
C ASP A 27 -17.81 0.85 -3.92
N THR A 28 -17.57 -0.29 -3.29
CA THR A 28 -18.55 -0.96 -2.44
C THR A 28 -18.94 -0.09 -1.27
N CYS A 29 -17.99 0.53 -0.60
CA CYS A 29 -18.24 1.43 0.53
C CYS A 29 -19.05 2.65 0.09
N GLU A 30 -18.70 3.24 -1.05
CA GLU A 30 -19.40 4.39 -1.60
C GLU A 30 -20.86 4.05 -1.92
N HIS A 31 -21.10 2.90 -2.56
CA HIS A 31 -22.46 2.42 -2.85
C HIS A 31 -23.26 2.16 -1.58
N GLY A 32 -22.59 1.79 -0.49
CA GLY A 32 -23.22 1.61 0.82
C GLY A 32 -23.47 2.91 1.57
N GLY A 33 -23.14 4.06 0.99
CA GLY A 33 -23.37 5.36 1.59
C GLY A 33 -22.25 5.87 2.50
N MET A 34 -21.10 5.19 2.50
CA MET A 34 -19.94 5.61 3.30
C MET A 34 -19.25 6.79 2.61
N ASN A 35 -18.85 7.80 3.38
CA ASN A 35 -18.11 8.93 2.81
C ASN A 35 -16.65 8.56 2.54
N ALA A 36 -15.98 9.37 1.71
CA ALA A 36 -14.61 9.09 1.27
C ALA A 36 -13.62 9.04 2.43
N ALA A 37 -13.77 9.92 3.41
CA ALA A 37 -12.86 9.96 4.57
C ALA A 37 -12.94 8.68 5.40
N ASP A 38 -14.15 8.20 5.67
CA ASP A 38 -14.35 6.97 6.43
C ASP A 38 -13.87 5.76 5.65
N THR A 39 -14.12 5.73 4.35
CA THR A 39 -13.63 4.66 3.47
C THR A 39 -12.10 4.58 3.51
N MET A 40 -11.42 5.72 3.36
CA MET A 40 -9.96 5.75 3.42
C MET A 40 -9.43 5.34 4.79
N SER A 41 -10.08 5.77 5.87
CA SER A 41 -9.70 5.37 7.23
C SER A 41 -9.70 3.86 7.41
N ILE A 42 -10.76 3.22 6.94
CA ILE A 42 -10.91 1.75 7.04
C ILE A 42 -9.82 1.07 6.19
N LEU A 43 -9.65 1.50 4.94
CA LEU A 43 -8.65 0.91 4.04
C LEU A 43 -7.26 1.02 4.62
N VAL A 44 -6.86 2.21 5.08
CA VAL A 44 -5.54 2.43 5.66
C VAL A 44 -5.35 1.59 6.91
N SER A 45 -6.33 1.55 7.81
CA SER A 45 -6.24 0.78 9.06
C SER A 45 -6.04 -0.70 8.78
N VAL A 46 -6.83 -1.28 7.86
CA VAL A 46 -6.76 -2.70 7.55
C VAL A 46 -5.44 -3.04 6.87
N LEU A 47 -5.03 -2.24 5.88
CA LEU A 47 -3.77 -2.47 5.15
C LEU A 47 -2.57 -2.36 6.07
N MET A 48 -2.54 -1.36 6.95
CA MET A 48 -1.45 -1.20 7.92
C MET A 48 -1.41 -2.35 8.91
N THR A 49 -2.56 -2.78 9.41
CA THR A 49 -2.63 -3.91 10.36
C THR A 49 -2.08 -5.18 9.73
N GLU A 50 -2.48 -5.50 8.51
CA GLU A 50 -1.99 -6.69 7.82
C GLU A 50 -0.50 -6.60 7.51
N THR A 51 -0.03 -5.41 7.13
CA THR A 51 1.39 -5.18 6.84
C THR A 51 2.24 -5.37 8.11
N VAL A 52 1.80 -4.81 9.24
CA VAL A 52 2.51 -4.95 10.52
C VAL A 52 2.50 -6.41 10.98
N ARG A 53 1.37 -7.09 10.82
CA ARG A 53 1.26 -8.51 11.17
C ARG A 53 2.29 -9.34 10.39
N GLY A 54 2.41 -9.08 9.09
CA GLY A 54 3.41 -9.73 8.24
C GLY A 54 4.84 -9.40 8.65
N ALA A 55 5.11 -8.15 8.99
CA ALA A 55 6.42 -7.70 9.44
C ALA A 55 6.83 -8.41 10.73
N ILE A 56 5.91 -8.54 11.69
CA ILE A 56 6.16 -9.26 12.95
C ILE A 56 6.45 -10.73 12.67
N ALA A 57 5.67 -11.35 11.77
CA ALA A 57 5.88 -12.76 11.40
C ALA A 57 7.26 -12.98 10.78
N MET A 58 7.80 -11.98 10.06
CA MET A 58 9.14 -12.02 9.47
C MET A 58 10.24 -11.57 10.43
N GLN A 59 9.91 -11.28 11.67
CA GLN A 59 10.84 -10.84 12.72
C GLN A 59 11.52 -9.50 12.41
N LEU A 60 10.85 -8.64 11.66
CA LEU A 60 11.32 -7.28 11.45
C LEU A 60 11.11 -6.46 12.72
N SER A 61 12.10 -5.65 13.09
CA SER A 61 11.97 -4.75 14.24
C SER A 61 11.03 -3.59 13.91
N GLU A 62 10.52 -2.93 14.95
CA GLU A 62 9.71 -1.73 14.79
C GLU A 62 10.46 -0.65 14.00
N ASP A 63 11.76 -0.48 14.28
CA ASP A 63 12.59 0.51 13.61
C ASP A 63 12.75 0.18 12.11
N ASP A 64 12.98 -1.09 11.78
CA ASP A 64 13.06 -1.52 10.39
C ASP A 64 11.76 -1.26 9.64
N TYR A 65 10.63 -1.58 10.27
CA TYR A 65 9.31 -1.32 9.70
C TYR A 65 9.09 0.18 9.47
N ALA A 66 9.46 1.00 10.45
CA ALA A 66 9.34 2.46 10.34
C ALA A 66 10.19 3.01 9.19
N ASP A 67 11.38 2.46 8.98
CA ASP A 67 12.26 2.86 7.89
C ASP A 67 11.64 2.50 6.52
N PHE A 68 11.05 1.31 6.39
CA PHE A 68 10.33 0.93 5.17
C PHE A 68 9.15 1.86 4.90
N ALA A 69 8.36 2.17 5.92
CA ALA A 69 7.20 3.03 5.79
C ALA A 69 7.61 4.45 5.36
N ARG A 70 8.69 4.96 5.95
CA ARG A 70 9.22 6.29 5.62
C ARG A 70 9.72 6.34 4.17
N ALA A 71 10.45 5.32 3.74
CA ALA A 71 10.95 5.23 2.36
C ALA A 71 9.79 5.14 1.36
N ALA A 72 8.76 4.37 1.67
CA ALA A 72 7.57 4.25 0.82
C ALA A 72 6.84 5.59 0.71
N HIS A 73 6.68 6.29 1.82
CA HIS A 73 6.03 7.60 1.84
C HIS A 73 6.78 8.61 0.97
N GLN A 74 8.11 8.66 1.08
CA GLN A 74 8.93 9.56 0.29
C GLN A 74 8.84 9.24 -1.21
N ARG A 75 8.86 7.94 -1.55
CA ARG A 75 8.73 7.51 -2.95
C ARG A 75 7.39 7.91 -3.53
N CYS A 76 6.30 7.72 -2.78
CA CYS A 76 4.96 8.10 -3.23
C CYS A 76 4.83 9.61 -3.42
N ARG A 77 5.41 10.39 -2.52
CA ARG A 77 5.41 11.85 -2.67
C ARG A 77 6.11 12.28 -3.95
N ARG A 78 7.25 11.67 -4.28
CA ARG A 78 7.98 11.99 -5.52
C ARG A 78 7.17 11.59 -6.75
N MET A 79 6.52 10.44 -6.72
CA MET A 79 5.68 9.99 -7.83
C MET A 79 4.51 10.94 -8.07
N MET A 80 3.83 11.35 -7.01
CA MET A 80 2.71 12.28 -7.11
C MET A 80 3.15 13.65 -7.60
N ALA A 81 4.30 14.12 -7.16
CA ALA A 81 4.86 15.39 -7.64
C ALA A 81 5.19 15.33 -9.14
N ALA A 82 5.73 14.20 -9.61
CA ALA A 82 6.02 14.00 -11.02
C ALA A 82 4.74 13.98 -11.87
N GLU A 83 3.68 13.38 -11.37
CA GLU A 83 2.38 13.35 -12.04
C GLU A 83 1.80 14.75 -12.21
N LYS A 84 1.93 15.61 -11.20
CA LYS A 84 1.43 16.98 -11.25
C LYS A 84 2.16 17.85 -12.25
N ARG A 85 3.39 17.49 -12.66
CA ARG A 85 4.18 18.24 -13.61
C ARG A 85 3.88 17.93 -15.07
N ARG A 86 3.07 16.92 -15.32
CA ARG A 86 2.69 16.54 -16.68
C ARG A 86 1.56 17.40 -17.23
#